data_8624d1b761134f89c333a9bf63006e84
#
_entry.id   8624d1b761134f89c333a9bf63006e84
#
_cell.length_a   1.000
_cell.length_b   1.000
_cell.length_c   1.000
_cell.angle_alpha   90.00
_cell.angle_beta   90.00
_cell.angle_gamma   90.00
#
_symmetry.space_group_name_H-M   'P 1'
#
loop_
_entity.id
_entity.type
_entity.pdbx_description
1 polymer ?
#
loop_
_entity_poly.entity_id
_entity_poly.type
_entity_poly.pdbx_seq_one_letter_code
_entity_poly.pdbx_strand_id
1 'polypeptide(L)'
;MNNKQLESNINNFWDNKILPTLIEYIKIPNKSPSFDPEWEKHGHIDRVLNLAVEWATENKPTGSTVTIERTPGRTPIIMLDVPGTIEGNILMYGHLDKQPEMDGWADDLGPWKPVIKNNKLYGRGGADDGYALFASMSSIKALKDQ
;
A
#
# COMPACT_ATOMS: atom_id res chain seq x y z
N MET A 1 -21.83 -12.91 9.35
CA MET A 1 -20.81 -13.86 8.80
C MET A 1 -20.12 -14.56 9.97
N ASN A 2 -19.77 -15.84 9.86
CA ASN A 2 -18.99 -16.47 10.93
C ASN A 2 -17.50 -16.17 10.75
N ASN A 3 -16.73 -16.27 11.84
CA ASN A 3 -15.30 -15.91 11.83
C ASN A 3 -14.47 -16.70 10.79
N LYS A 4 -14.83 -17.97 10.52
CA LYS A 4 -14.12 -18.79 9.51
C LYS A 4 -14.35 -18.28 8.08
N GLN A 5 -15.57 -17.83 7.81
CA GLN A 5 -15.88 -17.25 6.49
C GLN A 5 -15.19 -15.91 6.30
N LEU A 6 -15.15 -15.07 7.35
CA LEU A 6 -14.44 -13.80 7.32
C LEU A 6 -12.94 -14.00 7.08
N GLU A 7 -12.31 -14.91 7.81
CA GLU A 7 -10.91 -15.28 7.65
C GLU A 7 -10.60 -15.78 6.23
N SER A 8 -11.44 -16.66 5.70
CA SER A 8 -11.29 -17.17 4.34
C SER A 8 -11.37 -16.05 3.29
N ASN A 9 -12.31 -15.12 3.45
CA ASN A 9 -12.49 -13.99 2.53
C ASN A 9 -11.27 -13.05 2.58
N ILE A 10 -10.78 -12.74 3.78
CA ILE A 10 -9.59 -11.89 3.96
C ILE A 10 -8.35 -12.55 3.34
N ASN A 11 -8.11 -13.83 3.59
CA ASN A 11 -6.98 -14.56 3.02
C ASN A 11 -7.06 -14.59 1.49
N ASN A 12 -8.23 -14.89 0.94
CA ASN A 12 -8.42 -14.88 -0.51
C ASN A 12 -8.20 -13.49 -1.13
N PHE A 13 -8.65 -12.44 -0.47
CA PHE A 13 -8.43 -11.06 -0.92
C PHE A 13 -6.94 -10.69 -0.84
N TRP A 14 -6.27 -11.08 0.24
CA TRP A 14 -4.84 -10.90 0.39
C TRP A 14 -4.05 -11.57 -0.73
N ASP A 15 -4.28 -12.86 -0.95
CA ASP A 15 -3.52 -13.64 -1.92
C ASP A 15 -3.73 -13.19 -3.37
N ASN A 16 -4.95 -12.79 -3.73
CA ASN A 16 -5.32 -12.50 -5.12
C ASN A 16 -5.33 -11.02 -5.47
N LYS A 17 -5.40 -10.11 -4.49
CA LYS A 17 -5.50 -8.66 -4.74
C LYS A 17 -4.38 -7.85 -4.11
N ILE A 18 -3.93 -8.20 -2.91
CA ILE A 18 -2.92 -7.42 -2.20
C ILE A 18 -1.50 -7.90 -2.53
N LEU A 19 -1.22 -9.18 -2.33
CA LEU A 19 0.12 -9.72 -2.48
C LEU A 19 0.73 -9.46 -3.88
N PRO A 20 0.02 -9.63 -4.99
CA PRO A 20 0.54 -9.29 -6.31
C PRO A 20 0.91 -7.81 -6.45
N THR A 21 0.06 -6.92 -5.96
CA THR A 21 0.32 -5.47 -6.02
C THR A 21 1.46 -5.05 -5.10
N LEU A 22 1.56 -5.65 -3.91
CA LEU A 22 2.66 -5.38 -2.97
C LEU A 22 4.02 -5.85 -3.55
N ILE A 23 4.04 -6.93 -4.32
CA ILE A 23 5.20 -7.38 -5.08
C ILE A 23 5.63 -6.31 -6.10
N GLU A 24 4.71 -5.77 -6.89
CA GLU A 24 5.02 -4.70 -7.85
C GLU A 24 5.45 -3.41 -7.14
N TYR A 25 4.81 -3.07 -6.02
CA TYR A 25 5.23 -1.93 -5.20
C TYR A 25 6.69 -2.05 -4.73
N ILE A 26 7.13 -3.21 -4.25
CA ILE A 26 8.51 -3.42 -3.78
C ILE A 26 9.53 -3.14 -4.89
N LYS A 27 9.21 -3.44 -6.14
CA LYS A 27 10.11 -3.22 -7.29
C LYS A 27 10.39 -1.74 -7.60
N ILE A 28 9.56 -0.82 -7.09
CA ILE A 28 9.70 0.60 -7.34
C ILE A 28 10.65 1.21 -6.30
N PRO A 29 11.79 1.81 -6.66
CA PRO A 29 12.75 2.37 -5.71
C PRO A 29 12.37 3.79 -5.27
N ASN A 30 11.13 3.99 -4.85
CA ASN A 30 10.54 5.26 -4.44
C ASN A 30 10.95 5.64 -3.01
N LYS A 31 12.21 6.05 -2.86
CA LYS A 31 12.72 6.53 -1.58
C LYS A 31 12.07 7.86 -1.17
N SER A 32 12.00 8.09 0.14
CA SER A 32 11.59 9.38 0.69
C SER A 32 12.48 10.51 0.15
N PRO A 33 11.93 11.72 -0.07
CA PRO A 33 12.70 12.88 -0.55
C PRO A 33 13.98 13.17 0.25
N SER A 34 14.03 12.81 1.53
CA SER A 34 15.23 12.93 2.36
C SER A 34 16.40 12.08 1.87
N PHE A 35 16.12 11.00 1.14
CA PHE A 35 17.09 10.06 0.60
C PHE A 35 17.17 10.11 -0.93
N ASP A 36 16.29 10.86 -1.56
CA ASP A 36 16.26 11.10 -2.99
C ASP A 36 15.87 12.56 -3.29
N PRO A 37 16.80 13.50 -3.19
CA PRO A 37 16.52 14.92 -3.46
C PRO A 37 16.02 15.21 -4.88
N GLU A 38 16.28 14.32 -5.84
CA GLU A 38 15.79 14.41 -7.22
C GLU A 38 14.51 13.57 -7.49
N TRP A 39 13.74 13.25 -6.44
CA TRP A 39 12.58 12.38 -6.49
C TRP A 39 11.56 12.75 -7.60
N GLU A 40 11.33 14.05 -7.82
CA GLU A 40 10.43 14.52 -8.89
C GLU A 40 10.95 14.10 -10.28
N LYS A 41 12.25 14.25 -10.49
CA LYS A 41 12.90 13.91 -11.76
C LYS A 41 12.96 12.39 -12.00
N HIS A 42 13.18 11.60 -10.95
CA HIS A 42 13.19 10.14 -11.04
C HIS A 42 11.81 9.55 -11.28
N GLY A 43 10.74 10.22 -10.85
CA GLY A 43 9.37 9.83 -11.11
C GLY A 43 8.90 8.56 -10.37
N HIS A 44 9.69 8.04 -9.42
CA HIS A 44 9.35 6.82 -8.67
C HIS A 44 8.17 7.03 -7.74
N ILE A 45 8.04 8.22 -7.15
CA ILE A 45 6.87 8.59 -6.32
C ILE A 45 5.60 8.59 -7.16
N ASP A 46 5.62 9.12 -8.38
CA ASP A 46 4.45 9.08 -9.27
C ASP A 46 4.11 7.66 -9.74
N ARG A 47 5.11 6.81 -9.95
CA ARG A 47 4.85 5.40 -10.29
C ARG A 47 4.14 4.67 -9.16
N VAL A 48 4.58 4.84 -7.91
CA VAL A 48 3.92 4.19 -6.77
C VAL A 48 2.55 4.80 -6.50
N LEU A 49 2.40 6.11 -6.69
CA LEU A 49 1.11 6.78 -6.59
C LEU A 49 0.09 6.17 -7.55
N ASN A 50 0.46 6.04 -8.83
CA ASN A 50 -0.41 5.48 -9.85
C ASN A 50 -0.80 4.03 -9.53
N LEU A 51 0.16 3.18 -9.13
CA LEU A 51 -0.10 1.81 -8.70
C LEU A 51 -1.09 1.75 -7.54
N ALA A 52 -0.89 2.60 -6.52
CA ALA A 52 -1.74 2.63 -5.34
C ALA A 52 -3.16 3.15 -5.63
N VAL A 53 -3.28 4.20 -6.46
CA VAL A 53 -4.57 4.78 -6.86
C VAL A 53 -5.37 3.82 -7.73
N GLU A 54 -4.72 3.16 -8.69
CA GLU A 54 -5.35 2.14 -9.53
C GLU A 54 -5.90 1.01 -8.67
N TRP A 55 -5.08 0.42 -7.81
CA TRP A 55 -5.50 -0.63 -6.92
C TRP A 55 -6.62 -0.17 -5.95
N ALA A 56 -6.48 1.02 -5.36
CA ALA A 56 -7.48 1.56 -4.44
C ALA A 56 -8.82 1.80 -5.15
N THR A 57 -8.80 2.32 -6.37
CA THR A 57 -10.00 2.57 -7.17
C THR A 57 -10.76 1.28 -7.49
N GLU A 58 -10.04 0.22 -7.86
CA GLU A 58 -10.62 -1.07 -8.17
C GLU A 58 -11.17 -1.82 -6.95
N ASN A 59 -10.57 -1.61 -5.78
CA ASN A 59 -10.84 -2.43 -4.59
C ASN A 59 -11.55 -1.67 -3.46
N LYS A 60 -11.82 -0.38 -3.62
CA LYS A 60 -12.46 0.44 -2.58
C LYS A 60 -13.87 -0.07 -2.23
N PRO A 61 -14.33 0.13 -1.00
CA PRO A 61 -15.70 -0.13 -0.61
C PRO A 61 -16.69 0.69 -1.45
N THR A 62 -17.88 0.15 -1.68
CA THR A 62 -18.95 0.85 -2.41
C THR A 62 -19.28 2.20 -1.77
N GLY A 63 -19.45 3.22 -2.58
CA GLY A 63 -19.75 4.59 -2.13
C GLY A 63 -18.52 5.40 -1.68
N SER A 64 -17.32 4.79 -1.67
CA SER A 64 -16.07 5.49 -1.31
C SER A 64 -15.50 6.29 -2.48
N THR A 65 -14.76 7.36 -2.16
CA THR A 65 -14.03 8.17 -3.14
C THR A 65 -12.52 8.06 -2.90
N VAL A 66 -11.76 8.08 -3.99
CA VAL A 66 -10.28 8.17 -3.97
C VAL A 66 -9.92 9.49 -4.62
N THR A 67 -9.17 10.32 -3.92
CA THR A 67 -8.67 11.60 -4.42
C THR A 67 -7.17 11.70 -4.25
N ILE A 68 -6.53 12.52 -5.08
CA ILE A 68 -5.10 12.82 -5.02
C ILE A 68 -4.95 14.31 -4.76
N GLU A 69 -4.25 14.64 -3.69
CA GLU A 69 -3.87 16.02 -3.40
C GLU A 69 -2.39 16.23 -3.75
N ARG A 70 -2.11 17.30 -4.50
CA ARG A 70 -0.76 17.68 -4.92
C ARG A 70 -0.46 19.10 -4.50
N THR A 71 0.61 19.28 -3.75
CA THR A 71 1.16 20.57 -3.38
C THR A 71 2.55 20.73 -4.01
N PRO A 72 2.85 21.84 -4.71
CA PRO A 72 4.16 22.04 -5.32
C PRO A 72 5.32 21.82 -4.35
N GLY A 73 6.35 21.07 -4.77
CA GLY A 73 7.52 20.75 -3.96
C GLY A 73 7.27 19.75 -2.80
N ARG A 74 6.11 19.13 -2.75
CA ARG A 74 5.77 18.09 -1.77
C ARG A 74 5.32 16.81 -2.46
N THR A 75 5.54 15.68 -1.80
CA THR A 75 4.99 14.39 -2.25
C THR A 75 3.47 14.42 -2.22
N PRO A 76 2.81 13.74 -3.18
CA PRO A 76 1.35 13.68 -3.24
C PRO A 76 0.75 12.90 -2.07
N ILE A 77 -0.51 13.19 -1.77
CA ILE A 77 -1.31 12.46 -0.78
C ILE A 77 -2.45 11.75 -1.50
N ILE A 78 -2.65 10.47 -1.19
CA ILE A 78 -3.86 9.72 -1.56
C ILE A 78 -4.83 9.82 -0.39
N MET A 79 -6.04 10.25 -0.67
CA MET A 79 -7.13 10.29 0.31
C MET A 79 -8.22 9.31 -0.12
N LEU A 80 -8.59 8.41 0.78
CA LEU A 80 -9.74 7.53 0.64
C LEU A 80 -10.80 7.94 1.64
N ASP A 81 -11.91 8.47 1.16
CA ASP A 81 -13.06 8.79 1.98
C ASP A 81 -14.10 7.66 1.89
N VAL A 82 -14.45 7.11 3.05
CA VAL A 82 -15.40 6.00 3.18
C VAL A 82 -16.56 6.45 4.07
N PRO A 83 -17.74 6.70 3.48
CA PRO A 83 -18.87 7.20 4.26
C PRO A 83 -19.33 6.20 5.33
N GLY A 84 -19.53 6.70 6.52
CA GLY A 84 -20.10 5.97 7.67
C GLY A 84 -21.59 6.23 7.84
N THR A 85 -22.21 5.53 8.80
CA THR A 85 -23.64 5.65 9.15
C THR A 85 -23.85 6.29 10.51
N ILE A 86 -22.81 6.53 11.27
CA ILE A 86 -22.82 7.17 12.59
C ILE A 86 -21.94 8.41 12.57
N GLU A 87 -22.21 9.34 13.48
CA GLU A 87 -21.40 10.55 13.65
C GLU A 87 -19.99 10.21 14.13
N GLY A 88 -19.00 10.94 13.62
CA GLY A 88 -17.59 10.80 13.96
C GLY A 88 -16.75 10.37 12.75
N ASN A 89 -15.43 10.50 12.89
CA ASN A 89 -14.46 10.12 11.89
C ASN A 89 -13.35 9.26 12.50
N ILE A 90 -12.87 8.30 11.73
CA ILE A 90 -11.69 7.50 12.06
C ILE A 90 -10.64 7.81 10.98
N LEU A 91 -9.49 8.34 11.39
CA LEU A 91 -8.36 8.54 10.49
C LEU A 91 -7.44 7.33 10.56
N MET A 92 -7.21 6.69 9.41
CA MET A 92 -6.19 5.67 9.22
C MET A 92 -5.05 6.27 8.41
N TYR A 93 -3.82 6.07 8.84
CA TYR A 93 -2.62 6.65 8.22
C TYR A 93 -1.69 5.55 7.73
N GLY A 94 -0.99 5.83 6.64
CA GLY A 94 0.13 5.06 6.13
C GLY A 94 0.93 5.89 5.15
N HIS A 95 2.15 5.44 4.80
CA HIS A 95 2.97 6.08 3.79
C HIS A 95 3.50 5.08 2.78
N LEU A 96 3.80 5.55 1.56
CA LEU A 96 4.26 4.71 0.47
C LEU A 96 5.72 4.95 0.08
N ASP A 97 6.32 6.06 0.54
CA ASP A 97 7.76 6.30 0.36
C ASP A 97 8.58 5.38 1.26
N LYS A 98 9.82 5.12 0.86
CA LYS A 98 10.65 4.08 1.45
C LYS A 98 11.93 4.62 2.05
N GLN A 99 12.41 3.91 3.05
CA GLN A 99 13.78 4.03 3.53
C GLN A 99 14.78 3.63 2.44
N PRO A 100 16.05 4.02 2.54
CA PRO A 100 17.09 3.62 1.58
C PRO A 100 17.31 2.11 1.56
N GLU A 101 18.13 1.69 0.63
CA GLU A 101 18.42 0.31 0.28
C GLU A 101 18.86 -0.54 1.48
N MET A 102 19.69 0.02 2.36
CA MET A 102 20.39 -0.66 3.46
C MET A 102 21.36 -1.76 2.97
N ASP A 103 22.27 -2.14 3.84
CA ASP A 103 23.24 -3.20 3.61
C ASP A 103 22.83 -4.51 4.29
N GLY A 104 23.56 -5.60 4.02
CA GLY A 104 23.41 -6.88 4.69
C GLY A 104 22.27 -7.76 4.17
N TRP A 105 21.79 -7.51 2.95
CA TRP A 105 20.88 -8.44 2.27
C TRP A 105 21.58 -9.77 2.00
N ALA A 106 20.88 -10.89 2.18
CA ALA A 106 21.39 -12.19 1.75
C ALA A 106 21.51 -12.24 0.22
N ASP A 107 22.36 -13.11 -0.31
CA ASP A 107 22.72 -13.17 -1.74
C ASP A 107 21.51 -13.33 -2.69
N ASP A 108 20.47 -14.01 -2.23
CA ASP A 108 19.23 -14.23 -2.99
C ASP A 108 18.18 -13.13 -2.80
N LEU A 109 18.41 -12.17 -1.90
CA LEU A 109 17.50 -11.09 -1.55
C LEU A 109 18.03 -9.72 -2.02
N GLY A 110 17.18 -8.70 -1.92
CA GLY A 110 17.57 -7.32 -2.23
C GLY A 110 16.44 -6.33 -2.00
N PRO A 111 16.74 -5.02 -1.91
CA PRO A 111 15.74 -4.02 -1.55
C PRO A 111 14.58 -3.94 -2.55
N TRP A 112 14.89 -3.95 -3.83
CA TRP A 112 13.92 -3.80 -4.93
C TRP A 112 13.61 -5.12 -5.65
N LYS A 113 14.00 -6.23 -5.04
CA LYS A 113 13.81 -7.59 -5.53
C LYS A 113 12.85 -8.34 -4.61
N PRO A 114 11.54 -8.31 -4.89
CA PRO A 114 10.56 -9.05 -4.06
C PRO A 114 10.80 -10.56 -4.19
N VAL A 115 10.97 -11.22 -3.07
CA VAL A 115 11.18 -12.66 -3.00
C VAL A 115 10.23 -13.25 -1.95
N ILE A 116 9.46 -14.27 -2.32
CA ILE A 116 8.69 -15.07 -1.37
C ILE A 116 9.50 -16.30 -1.00
N LYS A 117 9.83 -16.44 0.28
CA LYS A 117 10.60 -17.56 0.82
C LYS A 117 10.11 -17.91 2.21
N ASN A 118 9.82 -19.18 2.46
CA ASN A 118 9.31 -19.66 3.74
C ASN A 118 8.07 -18.88 4.23
N ASN A 119 7.12 -18.65 3.34
CA ASN A 119 5.89 -17.91 3.60
C ASN A 119 6.09 -16.46 4.07
N LYS A 120 7.20 -15.83 3.69
CA LYS A 120 7.53 -14.43 3.96
C LYS A 120 7.87 -13.72 2.66
N LEU A 121 7.34 -12.51 2.48
CA LEU A 121 7.73 -11.61 1.39
C LEU A 121 8.88 -10.72 1.86
N TYR A 122 9.98 -10.79 1.14
CA TYR A 122 11.18 -9.97 1.38
C TYR A 122 11.26 -8.85 0.35
N GLY A 123 11.68 -7.68 0.80
CA GLY A 123 11.91 -6.48 -0.01
C GLY A 123 11.71 -5.21 0.81
N ARG A 124 12.29 -4.09 0.34
CA ARG A 124 12.21 -2.81 1.05
C ARG A 124 10.81 -2.22 0.93
N GLY A 125 10.27 -1.71 2.05
CA GLY A 125 9.01 -0.99 2.11
C GLY A 125 7.76 -1.89 2.20
N GLY A 126 7.89 -3.23 2.08
CA GLY A 126 6.75 -4.13 2.19
C GLY A 126 6.06 -4.08 3.55
N ALA A 127 6.84 -3.98 4.63
CA ALA A 127 6.36 -3.86 6.00
C ALA A 127 6.40 -2.42 6.53
N ASP A 128 7.37 -1.63 6.10
CA ASP A 128 7.51 -0.22 6.47
C ASP A 128 7.42 0.66 5.21
N ASP A 129 6.26 1.21 4.88
CA ASP A 129 4.93 1.05 5.46
C ASP A 129 3.91 0.64 4.37
N GLY A 130 4.41 0.14 3.22
CA GLY A 130 3.61 -0.08 2.02
C GLY A 130 2.38 -0.98 2.20
N TYR A 131 2.38 -1.87 3.20
CA TYR A 131 1.21 -2.70 3.49
C TYR A 131 0.04 -1.92 4.10
N ALA A 132 0.28 -0.75 4.70
CA ALA A 132 -0.73 -0.02 5.48
C ALA A 132 -1.97 0.38 4.66
N LEU A 133 -1.79 0.84 3.42
CA LEU A 133 -2.89 1.13 2.51
C LEU A 133 -3.78 -0.11 2.33
N PHE A 134 -3.16 -1.24 2.02
CA PHE A 134 -3.86 -2.49 1.74
C PHE A 134 -4.56 -3.05 2.98
N ALA A 135 -3.89 -3.04 4.13
CA ALA A 135 -4.44 -3.51 5.40
C ALA A 135 -5.64 -2.66 5.85
N SER A 136 -5.52 -1.33 5.75
CA SER A 136 -6.60 -0.39 6.08
C SER A 136 -7.84 -0.64 5.22
N MET A 137 -7.68 -0.69 3.91
CA MET A 137 -8.79 -0.94 3.00
C MET A 137 -9.43 -2.31 3.19
N SER A 138 -8.61 -3.36 3.41
CA SER A 138 -9.11 -4.72 3.68
C SER A 138 -9.95 -4.78 4.93
N SER A 139 -9.52 -4.10 5.99
CA SER A 139 -10.25 -4.05 7.26
C SER A 139 -11.60 -3.37 7.11
N ILE A 140 -11.64 -2.21 6.43
CA ILE A 140 -12.87 -1.49 6.17
C ILE A 140 -13.81 -2.32 5.29
N LYS A 141 -13.28 -2.90 4.20
CA LYS A 141 -14.06 -3.74 3.28
C LYS A 141 -14.63 -4.96 3.98
N ALA A 142 -13.84 -5.64 4.80
CA ALA A 142 -14.27 -6.80 5.56
C ALA A 142 -15.42 -6.47 6.54
N LEU A 143 -15.46 -5.25 7.08
CA LEU A 143 -16.53 -4.79 7.94
C LEU A 143 -17.78 -4.34 7.18
N LYS A 144 -17.61 -3.74 6.00
CA LYS A 144 -18.74 -3.22 5.21
C LYS A 144 -19.44 -4.30 4.38
N ASP A 145 -18.75 -5.36 4.01
CA ASP A 145 -19.30 -6.46 3.21
C ASP A 145 -19.97 -7.55 4.08
N GLN A 146 -20.13 -7.30 5.39
CA GLN A 146 -20.91 -8.15 6.32
C GLN A 146 -22.39 -7.81 6.27
#